data_34a159c2bffd9a02dc41c3dea56e198d
#
_entry.id   34a159c2bffd9a02dc41c3dea56e198d
#
_cell.length_a   1.000
_cell.length_b   1.000
_cell.length_c   1.000
_cell.angle_alpha   90.00
_cell.angle_beta   90.00
_cell.angle_gamma   90.00
#
_symmetry.space_group_name_H-M   'P 1'
#
loop_
_entity.id
_entity.type
_entity.pdbx_description
1 polymer ?
#
loop_
_entity_poly.entity_id
_entity_poly.type
_entity_poly.pdbx_seq_one_letter_code
_entity_poly.pdbx_strand_id
1 'polypeptide(L)'
;MRIGIDIDDTICDTWKTLVPYLSKFFNVDKKFLKESDKPYDGMWNDNYDEYCRFAKKYYRVLAPKYKLKKNARKIINKLKSEGNEIIFITARSENGFEDPYKISYDYLSRHKIKFDKLIVCAKDKGKICKEENIDLFIEDSLHNCQSIS
;
A
#
# COMPACT_ATOMS: atom_id res chain seq x y z
N MET A 1 -16.54 14.16 -6.13
CA MET A 1 -15.06 14.17 -6.23
C MET A 1 -14.55 12.80 -6.65
N ARG A 2 -13.40 12.77 -7.32
CA ARG A 2 -12.62 11.55 -7.58
C ARG A 2 -11.54 11.44 -6.50
N ILE A 3 -11.65 10.46 -5.63
CA ILE A 3 -10.76 10.29 -4.48
C ILE A 3 -9.88 9.08 -4.72
N GLY A 4 -8.57 9.32 -4.86
CA GLY A 4 -7.56 8.30 -4.90
C GLY A 4 -7.14 7.88 -3.50
N ILE A 5 -6.93 6.60 -3.26
CA ILE A 5 -6.54 6.06 -1.95
C ILE A 5 -5.46 5.00 -2.17
N ASP A 6 -4.34 5.11 -1.45
CA ASP A 6 -3.35 4.05 -1.37
C ASP A 6 -3.81 2.93 -0.43
N ILE A 7 -3.16 1.77 -0.51
CA ILE A 7 -3.51 0.59 0.30
C ILE A 7 -2.55 0.42 1.48
N ASP A 8 -1.26 0.22 1.17
CA ASP A 8 -0.27 -0.22 2.16
C ASP A 8 0.10 0.91 3.11
N ASP A 9 -0.03 0.65 4.41
CA ASP A 9 0.13 1.62 5.50
C ASP A 9 -0.82 2.84 5.46
N THR A 10 -1.62 2.99 4.41
CA THR A 10 -2.71 3.97 4.33
C THR A 10 -4.00 3.41 4.93
N ILE A 11 -4.51 2.30 4.44
CA ILE A 11 -5.73 1.68 4.97
C ILE A 11 -5.49 0.41 5.78
N CYS A 12 -4.29 -0.16 5.73
CA CYS A 12 -3.92 -1.37 6.48
C CYS A 12 -2.53 -1.25 7.11
N ASP A 13 -2.27 -2.07 8.13
CA ASP A 13 -1.01 -2.11 8.88
C ASP A 13 0.02 -3.03 8.17
N THR A 14 0.57 -2.60 7.05
CA THR A 14 1.55 -3.36 6.26
C THR A 14 2.89 -3.43 6.97
N TRP A 15 3.51 -2.28 7.29
CA TRP A 15 4.81 -2.21 7.94
C TRP A 15 4.84 -2.96 9.26
N LYS A 16 3.86 -2.72 10.11
CA LYS A 16 3.73 -3.40 11.39
C LYS A 16 3.69 -4.92 11.26
N THR A 17 3.04 -5.42 10.22
CA THR A 17 2.98 -6.87 9.93
C THR A 17 4.30 -7.39 9.40
N LEU A 18 5.03 -6.60 8.58
CA LEU A 18 6.28 -7.02 7.96
C LEU A 18 7.49 -7.01 8.93
N VAL A 19 7.51 -6.10 9.91
CA VAL A 19 8.65 -5.92 10.83
C VAL A 19 9.22 -7.21 11.42
N PRO A 20 8.46 -8.17 11.95
CA PRO A 20 9.01 -9.40 12.50
C PRO A 20 9.72 -10.26 11.44
N TYR A 21 9.22 -10.26 10.21
CA TYR A 21 9.78 -11.01 9.09
C TYR A 21 11.02 -10.33 8.52
N LEU A 22 11.00 -9.00 8.39
CA LEU A 22 12.14 -8.18 8.00
C LEU A 22 13.29 -8.35 8.99
N SER A 23 13.01 -8.23 10.28
CA SER A 23 13.98 -8.42 11.34
C SER A 23 14.70 -9.77 11.22
N LYS A 24 13.92 -10.84 11.03
CA LYS A 24 14.47 -12.20 10.90
C LYS A 24 15.24 -12.40 9.59
N PHE A 25 14.73 -11.90 8.49
CA PHE A 25 15.33 -12.12 7.16
C PHE A 25 16.64 -11.35 6.98
N PHE A 26 16.68 -10.10 7.44
CA PHE A 26 17.83 -9.22 7.29
C PHE A 26 18.72 -9.15 8.54
N ASN A 27 18.38 -9.89 9.59
CA ASN A 27 19.09 -9.87 10.88
C ASN A 27 19.22 -8.45 11.47
N VAL A 28 18.14 -7.70 11.45
CA VAL A 28 18.04 -6.31 11.96
C VAL A 28 17.16 -6.27 13.20
N ASP A 29 17.53 -5.44 14.18
CA ASP A 29 16.77 -5.30 15.43
C ASP A 29 15.33 -4.80 15.16
N LYS A 30 14.35 -5.47 15.77
CA LYS A 30 12.93 -5.10 15.64
C LYS A 30 12.63 -3.71 16.18
N LYS A 31 13.31 -3.29 17.24
CA LYS A 31 13.13 -1.95 17.83
C LYS A 31 13.59 -0.89 16.84
N PHE A 32 14.74 -1.08 16.24
CA PHE A 32 15.24 -0.20 15.18
C PHE A 32 14.25 -0.08 14.02
N LEU A 33 13.71 -1.21 13.53
CA LEU A 33 12.71 -1.20 12.47
C LEU A 33 11.40 -0.50 12.85
N LYS A 34 10.99 -0.59 14.12
CA LYS A 34 9.76 0.07 14.61
C LYS A 34 9.92 1.57 14.78
N GLU A 35 11.11 2.02 15.15
CA GLU A 35 11.42 3.42 15.41
C GLU A 35 11.88 4.17 14.15
N SER A 36 12.28 3.44 13.10
CA SER A 36 12.65 4.06 11.82
C SER A 36 11.42 4.45 11.03
N ASP A 37 11.44 5.64 10.45
CA ASP A 37 10.45 6.12 9.49
C ASP A 37 10.60 5.32 8.19
N LYS A 38 10.00 4.14 8.16
CA LYS A 38 9.93 3.24 6.99
C LYS A 38 11.16 3.34 6.07
N PRO A 39 12.20 2.58 6.29
CA PRO A 39 13.46 2.69 5.56
C PRO A 39 13.38 2.12 4.13
N TYR A 40 12.27 2.36 3.43
CA TYR A 40 12.10 1.85 2.07
C TYR A 40 13.14 2.42 1.11
N ASP A 41 13.56 3.68 1.30
CA ASP A 41 14.40 4.37 0.33
C ASP A 41 15.91 4.36 0.67
N GLY A 42 16.32 3.95 1.87
CA GLY A 42 17.72 4.02 2.29
C GLY A 42 18.34 2.70 2.72
N MET A 43 17.59 1.82 3.38
CA MET A 43 18.12 0.57 3.93
C MET A 43 18.38 -0.51 2.86
N TRP A 44 17.74 -0.41 1.70
CA TRP A 44 17.73 -1.47 0.69
C TRP A 44 18.41 -1.09 -0.61
N ASN A 45 18.87 0.16 -0.77
CA ASN A 45 19.52 0.63 -2.00
C ASN A 45 20.76 -0.19 -2.34
N ASP A 46 21.50 -0.67 -1.33
CA ASP A 46 22.68 -1.51 -1.52
C ASP A 46 22.36 -3.00 -1.67
N ASN A 47 21.08 -3.43 -1.47
CA ASN A 47 20.66 -4.83 -1.47
C ASN A 47 19.28 -5.02 -2.11
N TYR A 48 19.03 -4.40 -3.25
CA TYR A 48 17.74 -4.49 -3.95
C TYR A 48 17.34 -5.93 -4.31
N ASP A 49 18.31 -6.78 -4.69
CA ASP A 49 18.04 -8.19 -4.99
C ASP A 49 17.58 -8.99 -3.76
N GLU A 50 18.16 -8.71 -2.59
CA GLU A 50 17.72 -9.29 -1.32
C GLU A 50 16.31 -8.84 -0.96
N TYR A 51 16.01 -7.55 -1.17
CA TYR A 51 14.66 -7.03 -0.97
C TYR A 51 13.65 -7.71 -1.91
N CYS A 52 13.97 -7.91 -3.18
CA CYS A 52 13.11 -8.64 -4.11
C CYS A 52 12.89 -10.09 -3.68
N ARG A 53 13.90 -10.76 -3.14
CA ARG A 53 13.76 -12.11 -2.56
C ARG A 53 12.84 -12.13 -1.36
N PHE A 54 12.98 -11.15 -0.47
CA PHE A 54 12.07 -10.97 0.66
C PHE A 54 10.63 -10.75 0.20
N ALA A 55 10.42 -9.82 -0.72
CA ALA A 55 9.10 -9.48 -1.24
C ALA A 55 8.41 -10.70 -1.87
N LYS A 56 9.09 -11.42 -2.75
CA LYS A 56 8.56 -12.66 -3.37
C LYS A 56 8.21 -13.73 -2.35
N LYS A 57 8.98 -13.85 -1.28
CA LYS A 57 8.75 -14.85 -0.24
C LYS A 57 7.57 -14.52 0.65
N TYR A 58 7.42 -13.26 1.05
CA TYR A 58 6.53 -12.88 2.15
C TYR A 58 5.29 -12.09 1.74
N TYR A 59 5.34 -11.22 0.72
CA TYR A 59 4.23 -10.32 0.44
C TYR A 59 2.94 -11.05 0.08
N ARG A 60 2.98 -12.02 -0.82
CA ARG A 60 1.78 -12.80 -1.21
C ARG A 60 1.14 -13.54 -0.04
N VAL A 61 1.95 -13.96 0.95
CA VAL A 61 1.48 -14.72 2.12
C VAL A 61 0.94 -13.80 3.20
N LEU A 62 1.53 -12.63 3.36
CA LEU A 62 1.21 -11.69 4.43
C LEU A 62 0.14 -10.66 4.06
N ALA A 63 0.10 -10.21 2.81
CA ALA A 63 -0.86 -9.18 2.39
C ALA A 63 -2.33 -9.55 2.67
N PRO A 64 -2.78 -10.80 2.50
CA PRO A 64 -4.12 -11.19 2.92
C PRO A 64 -4.38 -11.05 4.42
N LYS A 65 -3.34 -11.01 5.25
CA LYS A 65 -3.39 -10.96 6.71
C LYS A 65 -3.21 -9.55 7.28
N TYR A 66 -2.92 -8.55 6.45
CA TYR A 66 -2.77 -7.18 6.91
C TYR A 66 -4.04 -6.71 7.61
N LYS A 67 -3.85 -6.18 8.82
CA LYS A 67 -4.98 -5.68 9.60
C LYS A 67 -5.49 -4.38 9.01
N LEU A 68 -6.79 -4.31 8.74
CA LEU A 68 -7.42 -3.06 8.32
C LEU A 68 -7.36 -2.04 9.46
N LYS A 69 -6.98 -0.80 9.16
CA LYS A 69 -6.95 0.29 10.14
C LYS A 69 -8.36 0.59 10.66
N LYS A 70 -8.42 1.01 11.93
CA LYS A 70 -9.69 1.36 12.58
C LYS A 70 -10.46 2.39 11.75
N ASN A 71 -11.73 2.14 11.53
CA ASN A 71 -12.66 2.98 10.78
C ASN A 71 -12.40 3.11 9.27
N ALA A 72 -11.33 2.57 8.68
CA ALA A 72 -11.03 2.70 7.25
C ALA A 72 -12.23 2.32 6.38
N ARG A 73 -12.80 1.11 6.56
CA ARG A 73 -14.01 0.69 5.83
C ARG A 73 -15.19 1.64 6.02
N LYS A 74 -15.45 2.08 7.26
CA LYS A 74 -16.59 2.95 7.56
C LYS A 74 -16.46 4.30 6.84
N ILE A 75 -15.26 4.89 6.87
CA ILE A 75 -14.99 6.19 6.26
C ILE A 75 -15.06 6.07 4.73
N ILE A 76 -14.40 5.10 4.13
CA ILE A 76 -14.38 4.92 2.66
C ILE A 76 -15.79 4.67 2.13
N ASN A 77 -16.54 3.76 2.77
CA ASN A 77 -17.89 3.47 2.34
C ASN A 77 -18.84 4.66 2.54
N LYS A 78 -18.60 5.51 3.55
CA LYS A 78 -19.33 6.78 3.72
C LYS A 78 -19.01 7.75 2.57
N LEU A 79 -17.72 7.99 2.26
CA LEU A 79 -17.32 8.82 1.13
C LEU A 79 -17.95 8.33 -0.17
N LYS A 80 -17.97 7.01 -0.39
CA LYS A 80 -18.63 6.41 -1.55
C LYS A 80 -20.15 6.68 -1.57
N SER A 81 -20.83 6.58 -0.44
CA SER A 81 -22.28 6.82 -0.34
C SER A 81 -22.64 8.31 -0.52
N GLU A 82 -21.71 9.21 -0.31
CA GLU A 82 -21.84 10.66 -0.54
C GLU A 82 -21.65 11.06 -2.02
N GLY A 83 -21.55 10.08 -2.94
CA GLY A 83 -21.46 10.31 -4.38
C GLY A 83 -20.03 10.51 -4.89
N ASN A 84 -19.01 10.26 -4.08
CA ASN A 84 -17.63 10.29 -4.55
C ASN A 84 -17.28 9.03 -5.33
N GLU A 85 -16.40 9.16 -6.33
CA GLU A 85 -15.76 8.05 -7.01
C GLU A 85 -14.49 7.67 -6.24
N ILE A 86 -14.39 6.40 -5.84
CA ILE A 86 -13.26 5.88 -5.05
C ILE A 86 -12.35 5.06 -5.94
N ILE A 87 -11.09 5.47 -6.05
CA ILE A 87 -10.08 4.84 -6.89
C ILE A 87 -8.90 4.42 -6.02
N PHE A 88 -8.67 3.11 -5.89
CA PHE A 88 -7.46 2.63 -5.23
C PHE A 88 -6.27 2.66 -6.20
N ILE A 89 -5.15 3.24 -5.74
CA ILE A 89 -3.91 3.36 -6.51
C ILE A 89 -2.75 2.88 -5.65
N THR A 90 -2.19 1.71 -5.98
CA THR A 90 -1.16 1.07 -5.17
C THR A 90 0.08 0.69 -5.97
N ALA A 91 1.25 0.79 -5.35
CA ALA A 91 2.53 0.36 -5.94
C ALA A 91 2.74 -1.17 -5.92
N ARG A 92 1.80 -1.96 -5.38
CA ARG A 92 1.89 -3.42 -5.43
C ARG A 92 2.13 -3.89 -6.85
N SER A 93 3.21 -4.65 -7.05
CA SER A 93 3.70 -5.05 -8.37
C SER A 93 4.10 -6.52 -8.41
N GLU A 94 4.39 -7.02 -9.59
CA GLU A 94 4.85 -8.39 -9.83
C GLU A 94 6.19 -8.73 -9.14
N ASN A 95 6.92 -7.72 -8.66
CA ASN A 95 8.14 -7.94 -7.88
C ASN A 95 7.85 -8.63 -6.53
N GLY A 96 6.66 -8.45 -5.96
CA GLY A 96 6.27 -9.05 -4.67
C GLY A 96 5.01 -9.92 -4.75
N PHE A 97 4.25 -9.82 -5.82
CA PHE A 97 2.96 -10.49 -5.97
C PHE A 97 2.86 -11.19 -7.32
N GLU A 98 2.34 -12.42 -7.33
CA GLU A 98 2.08 -13.15 -8.56
C GLU A 98 0.99 -12.45 -9.41
N ASP A 99 -0.08 -12.01 -8.75
CA ASP A 99 -1.14 -11.20 -9.34
C ASP A 99 -1.48 -10.05 -8.37
N PRO A 100 -0.85 -8.87 -8.56
CA PRO A 100 -1.06 -7.73 -7.67
C PRO A 100 -2.48 -7.18 -7.73
N TYR A 101 -3.18 -7.29 -8.86
CA TYR A 101 -4.57 -6.88 -8.98
C TYR A 101 -5.49 -7.80 -8.16
N LYS A 102 -5.40 -9.10 -8.39
CA LYS A 102 -6.24 -10.08 -7.71
C LYS A 102 -6.09 -10.02 -6.20
N ILE A 103 -4.86 -10.00 -5.69
CA ILE A 103 -4.62 -9.99 -4.23
C ILE A 103 -5.14 -8.71 -3.58
N SER A 104 -5.04 -7.57 -4.27
CA SER A 104 -5.55 -6.29 -3.79
C SER A 104 -7.08 -6.23 -3.85
N TYR A 105 -7.67 -6.69 -4.95
CA TYR A 105 -9.11 -6.78 -5.11
C TYR A 105 -9.76 -7.70 -4.07
N ASP A 106 -9.19 -8.89 -3.87
CA ASP A 106 -9.67 -9.87 -2.89
C ASP A 106 -9.58 -9.31 -1.46
N TYR A 107 -8.50 -8.55 -1.15
CA TYR A 107 -8.35 -7.88 0.15
C TYR A 107 -9.46 -6.84 0.37
N LEU A 108 -9.67 -5.93 -0.57
CA LEU A 108 -10.69 -4.89 -0.48
C LEU A 108 -12.10 -5.49 -0.38
N SER A 109 -12.39 -6.48 -1.20
CA SER A 109 -13.69 -7.17 -1.25
C SER A 109 -14.01 -7.90 0.04
N ARG A 110 -13.05 -8.64 0.59
CA ARG A 110 -13.21 -9.36 1.86
C ARG A 110 -13.48 -8.41 3.02
N HIS A 111 -12.86 -7.23 3.02
CA HIS A 111 -13.13 -6.19 4.00
C HIS A 111 -14.39 -5.37 3.70
N LYS A 112 -15.15 -5.72 2.66
CA LYS A 112 -16.40 -5.05 2.26
C LYS A 112 -16.20 -3.55 2.02
N ILE A 113 -15.08 -3.18 1.42
CA ILE A 113 -14.77 -1.83 1.01
C ILE A 113 -15.37 -1.61 -0.38
N LYS A 114 -16.15 -0.55 -0.54
CA LYS A 114 -16.78 -0.17 -1.82
C LYS A 114 -15.87 0.78 -2.59
N PHE A 115 -15.60 0.47 -3.84
CA PHE A 115 -14.77 1.29 -4.73
C PHE A 115 -15.19 1.14 -6.18
N ASP A 116 -14.71 2.02 -7.05
CA ASP A 116 -15.04 2.06 -8.47
C ASP A 116 -13.93 1.50 -9.34
N LYS A 117 -12.67 1.77 -8.96
CA LYS A 117 -11.50 1.38 -9.75
C LYS A 117 -10.34 0.97 -8.85
N LEU A 118 -9.54 0.04 -9.33
CA LEU A 118 -8.28 -0.38 -8.70
C LEU A 118 -7.17 -0.30 -9.74
N ILE A 119 -6.10 0.42 -9.42
CA ILE A 119 -4.89 0.56 -10.23
C ILE A 119 -3.73 0.00 -9.42
N VAL A 120 -3.03 -0.98 -9.98
CA VAL A 120 -1.84 -1.60 -9.40
C VAL A 120 -0.59 -1.23 -10.20
N CYS A 121 0.57 -1.61 -9.72
CA CYS A 121 1.86 -1.31 -10.35
C CYS A 121 2.12 0.21 -10.51
N ALA A 122 1.54 1.02 -9.64
CA ALA A 122 1.60 2.47 -9.67
C ALA A 122 2.97 2.96 -9.17
N LYS A 123 3.99 2.95 -10.04
CA LYS A 123 5.34 3.45 -9.72
C LYS A 123 5.38 4.96 -9.62
N ASP A 124 4.66 5.65 -10.49
CA ASP A 124 4.51 7.12 -10.50
C ASP A 124 3.05 7.48 -10.21
N LYS A 125 2.75 7.62 -8.93
CA LYS A 125 1.40 7.97 -8.47
C LYS A 125 1.00 9.39 -8.89
N GLY A 126 1.95 10.33 -8.98
CA GLY A 126 1.70 11.69 -9.41
C GLY A 126 1.18 11.74 -10.84
N LYS A 127 1.83 11.02 -11.76
CA LYS A 127 1.38 10.88 -13.15
C LYS A 127 -0.01 10.25 -13.23
N ILE A 128 -0.22 9.15 -12.52
CA ILE A 128 -1.51 8.43 -12.50
C ILE A 128 -2.63 9.32 -11.96
N CYS A 129 -2.38 10.08 -10.88
CA CYS A 129 -3.37 11.01 -10.34
C CYS A 129 -3.81 12.07 -11.35
N LYS A 130 -2.86 12.59 -12.15
CA LYS A 130 -3.17 13.54 -13.25
C LYS A 130 -3.99 12.88 -14.36
N GLU A 131 -3.58 11.70 -14.81
CA GLU A 131 -4.29 10.94 -15.87
C GLU A 131 -5.70 10.54 -15.45
N GLU A 132 -5.89 10.18 -14.19
CA GLU A 132 -7.18 9.79 -13.62
C GLU A 132 -8.01 10.99 -13.12
N ASN A 133 -7.51 12.22 -13.24
CA ASN A 133 -8.17 13.43 -12.73
C ASN A 133 -8.60 13.29 -11.26
N ILE A 134 -7.64 12.88 -10.41
CA ILE A 134 -7.88 12.72 -8.98
C ILE A 134 -7.95 14.10 -8.31
N ASP A 135 -9.06 14.39 -7.64
CA ASP A 135 -9.27 15.65 -6.90
C ASP A 135 -8.57 15.65 -5.53
N LEU A 136 -8.53 14.48 -4.88
CA LEU A 136 -7.94 14.29 -3.55
C LEU A 136 -7.25 12.92 -3.50
N PHE A 137 -6.01 12.86 -3.04
CA PHE A 137 -5.29 11.61 -2.83
C PHE A 137 -4.96 11.40 -1.35
N ILE A 138 -5.26 10.21 -0.82
CA ILE A 138 -4.98 9.79 0.56
C ILE A 138 -3.81 8.82 0.53
N GLU A 139 -2.71 9.20 1.17
CA GLU A 139 -1.41 8.53 1.10
C GLU A 139 -0.68 8.66 2.43
N ASP A 140 0.10 7.66 2.82
CA ASP A 140 0.92 7.70 4.04
C ASP A 140 2.37 8.15 3.79
N SER A 141 2.85 8.10 2.55
CA SER A 141 4.20 8.48 2.16
C SER A 141 4.28 9.97 1.77
N LEU A 142 5.09 10.74 2.52
CA LEU A 142 5.34 12.14 2.23
C LEU A 142 5.93 12.34 0.81
N HIS A 143 6.83 11.44 0.38
CA HIS A 143 7.42 11.49 -0.96
C HIS A 143 6.35 11.40 -2.06
N ASN A 144 5.40 10.48 -1.92
CA ASN A 144 4.29 10.36 -2.87
C ASN A 144 3.37 11.59 -2.82
N CYS A 145 3.07 12.14 -1.64
CA CYS A 145 2.29 13.36 -1.50
C CYS A 145 2.94 14.54 -2.23
N GLN A 146 4.26 14.69 -2.13
CA GLN A 146 5.00 15.75 -2.81
C GLN A 146 5.00 15.61 -4.35
N SER A 147 4.96 14.39 -4.88
CA SER A 147 4.90 14.14 -6.32
C SER A 147 3.53 14.43 -6.92
N ILE A 148 2.49 14.52 -6.10
CA ILE A 148 1.09 14.69 -6.50
C ILE A 148 0.67 16.17 -6.40
N SER A 149 1.29 16.94 -5.50
CA SER A 149 1.05 18.37 -5.36
C SER A 149 1.78 19.17 -6.42
#